data_222311c794281514664765f68964bda3
#
_entry.id   222311c794281514664765f68964bda3
#
_cell.length_a   1.000
_cell.length_b   1.000
_cell.length_c   1.000
_cell.angle_alpha   90.00
_cell.angle_beta   90.00
_cell.angle_gamma   90.00
#
_symmetry.space_group_name_H-M   'P 1'
#
loop_
_entity.id
_entity.type
_entity.pdbx_description
1 polymer ?
#
loop_
_entity_poly.entity_id
_entity_poly.type
_entity_poly.pdbx_seq_one_letter_code
_entity_poly.pdbx_strand_id
1 'polypeptide(L)'
;MNSVHDMADALRATRGFAHKRDISDVVSALGRSLPGGHAALAQAVPIGDDCAAIPDGHGGYLLFAIEGLVEDFIVRMPWFAGYCGVMVNVSDIYAMGGRPTAVVDAMWSSGMSPADEMLRGMAEASARYGVPVVGGHSNNRSERPQLAVAILGHARRLLTSFDAKPGDLLVMAADLRGAYEEPFPYWNASTKAPAARLRADLELLPSIAEDGLCRAAKDISMAGAVGTAMMLLECSGVGARIDLDALPRPDGVPLLRWLSSFPSYGFVLSVPPSQVAPVLGRFAARDIACAVVGEVDATRQVRLQAGGNEALLWDFGRDAFIQPPQEALACP
;
A
#
# COMPACT_ATOMS: atom_id res chain seq x y z
N MET A 1 -0.82 -28.76 7.50
CA MET A 1 -0.97 -27.30 7.70
C MET A 1 0.33 -26.82 8.30
N ASN A 2 0.93 -25.76 7.77
CA ASN A 2 2.13 -25.17 8.37
C ASN A 2 1.73 -24.58 9.72
N SER A 3 2.58 -24.70 10.73
CA SER A 3 2.34 -24.04 12.02
C SER A 3 2.35 -22.51 11.86
N VAL A 4 1.78 -21.78 12.81
CA VAL A 4 1.83 -20.32 12.80
C VAL A 4 3.29 -19.80 12.87
N HIS A 5 4.20 -20.56 13.48
CA HIS A 5 5.64 -20.29 13.50
C HIS A 5 6.26 -20.43 12.10
N ASP A 6 5.95 -21.52 11.38
CA ASP A 6 6.41 -21.71 10.00
C ASP A 6 5.91 -20.58 9.08
N MET A 7 4.69 -20.11 9.29
CA MET A 7 4.14 -18.98 8.53
C MET A 7 4.86 -17.68 8.86
N ALA A 8 5.18 -17.41 10.12
CA ALA A 8 5.96 -16.24 10.51
C ALA A 8 7.36 -16.26 9.89
N ASP A 9 8.04 -17.41 9.91
CA ASP A 9 9.36 -17.56 9.31
C ASP A 9 9.31 -17.40 7.78
N ALA A 10 8.30 -18.00 7.13
CA ALA A 10 8.10 -17.86 5.70
C ALA A 10 7.86 -16.40 5.28
N LEU A 11 7.05 -15.64 6.03
CA LEU A 11 6.81 -14.23 5.76
C LEU A 11 8.08 -13.38 5.89
N ARG A 12 8.88 -13.58 6.95
CA ARG A 12 10.17 -12.88 7.12
C ARG A 12 11.13 -13.12 5.96
N ALA A 13 11.08 -14.32 5.36
CA ALA A 13 11.93 -14.71 4.23
C ALA A 13 11.41 -14.22 2.86
N THR A 14 10.23 -13.58 2.80
CA THR A 14 9.69 -13.11 1.52
C THR A 14 10.49 -11.94 0.96
N ARG A 15 10.56 -11.87 -0.37
CA ARG A 15 11.15 -10.74 -1.08
C ARG A 15 10.43 -9.42 -0.75
N GLY A 16 9.13 -9.46 -0.53
CA GLY A 16 8.34 -8.28 -0.16
C GLY A 16 8.79 -7.66 1.16
N PHE A 17 9.06 -8.47 2.18
CA PHE A 17 9.60 -7.99 3.46
C PHE A 17 11.03 -7.43 3.30
N ALA A 18 11.89 -8.12 2.55
CA ALA A 18 13.26 -7.65 2.30
C ALA A 18 13.29 -6.27 1.64
N HIS A 19 12.50 -6.07 0.58
CA HIS A 19 12.44 -4.79 -0.14
C HIS A 19 11.90 -3.63 0.73
N LYS A 20 11.01 -3.89 1.67
CA LYS A 20 10.51 -2.82 2.56
C LYS A 20 11.58 -2.31 3.52
N ARG A 21 12.53 -3.15 3.91
CA ARG A 21 13.66 -2.74 4.77
C ARG A 21 14.60 -1.76 4.08
N ASP A 22 14.70 -1.78 2.74
CA ASP A 22 15.51 -0.83 1.98
C ASP A 22 15.05 0.63 2.20
N ILE A 23 13.77 0.86 2.53
CA ILE A 23 13.20 2.19 2.81
C ILE A 23 13.91 2.84 4.00
N SER A 24 14.12 2.07 5.09
CA SER A 24 14.83 2.54 6.29
C SER A 24 16.23 3.08 5.96
N ASP A 25 16.98 2.36 5.12
CA ASP A 25 18.33 2.75 4.71
C ASP A 25 18.32 4.03 3.88
N VAL A 26 17.39 4.16 2.93
CA VAL A 26 17.24 5.34 2.07
C VAL A 26 16.85 6.57 2.89
N VAL A 27 15.85 6.46 3.78
CA VAL A 27 15.42 7.58 4.64
C VAL A 27 16.55 8.00 5.58
N SER A 28 17.29 7.04 6.15
CA SER A 28 18.46 7.31 6.99
C SER A 28 19.57 8.05 6.22
N ALA A 29 19.87 7.62 5.00
CA ALA A 29 20.88 8.26 4.16
C ALA A 29 20.47 9.68 3.75
N LEU A 30 19.21 9.88 3.36
CA LEU A 30 18.66 11.17 3.01
C LEU A 30 18.71 12.13 4.20
N GLY A 31 18.27 11.68 5.38
CA GLY A 31 18.31 12.49 6.60
C GLY A 31 19.72 12.95 6.98
N ARG A 32 20.73 12.10 6.80
CA ARG A 32 22.14 12.50 7.02
C ARG A 32 22.66 13.51 6.00
N SER A 33 22.13 13.50 4.77
CA SER A 33 22.61 14.31 3.65
C SER A 33 21.95 15.69 3.57
N LEU A 34 20.77 15.87 4.16
CA LEU A 34 20.03 17.13 4.10
C LEU A 34 20.61 18.17 5.08
N PRO A 35 20.67 19.46 4.67
CA PRO A 35 20.91 20.55 5.61
C PRO A 35 19.85 20.56 6.71
N GLY A 36 20.28 20.47 7.98
CA GLY A 36 19.35 20.30 9.12
C GLY A 36 19.06 18.85 9.49
N GLY A 37 19.70 17.88 8.81
CA GLY A 37 19.62 16.47 9.15
C GLY A 37 18.19 15.91 9.09
N HIS A 38 17.89 14.94 9.93
CA HIS A 38 16.54 14.33 10.02
C HIS A 38 15.43 15.33 10.38
N ALA A 39 15.76 16.44 11.07
CA ALA A 39 14.78 17.50 11.36
C ALA A 39 14.21 18.15 10.10
N ALA A 40 14.99 18.18 8.99
CA ALA A 40 14.51 18.68 7.71
C ALA A 40 13.44 17.79 7.07
N LEU A 41 13.35 16.52 7.48
CA LEU A 41 12.30 15.57 7.07
C LEU A 41 11.06 15.64 7.95
N ALA A 42 11.14 16.32 9.11
CA ALA A 42 10.04 16.49 10.03
C ALA A 42 9.06 17.56 9.49
N GLN A 43 8.10 17.13 8.70
CA GLN A 43 7.03 17.96 8.17
C GLN A 43 5.75 17.78 8.97
N ALA A 44 4.70 18.55 8.63
CA ALA A 44 3.38 18.42 9.25
C ALA A 44 2.82 16.99 9.13
N VAL A 45 3.19 16.27 8.06
CA VAL A 45 2.97 14.83 7.89
C VAL A 45 4.33 14.16 7.65
N PRO A 46 4.75 13.21 8.49
CA PRO A 46 6.04 12.56 8.39
C PRO A 46 6.20 11.72 7.11
N ILE A 47 7.46 11.41 6.74
CA ILE A 47 7.78 10.48 5.66
C ILE A 47 7.55 9.04 6.14
N GLY A 48 7.02 8.18 5.26
CA GLY A 48 6.80 6.74 5.51
C GLY A 48 5.39 6.26 5.20
N ASP A 49 4.56 7.15 4.63
CA ASP A 49 3.21 6.82 4.18
C ASP A 49 3.15 6.55 2.66
N ASP A 50 1.98 6.22 2.12
CA ASP A 50 1.77 5.92 0.70
C ASP A 50 1.99 7.16 -0.19
N CYS A 51 1.67 8.34 0.33
CA CYS A 51 1.94 9.61 -0.35
C CYS A 51 2.64 10.61 0.57
N ALA A 52 3.41 11.53 -0.03
CA ALA A 52 3.70 12.79 0.62
C ALA A 52 2.41 13.60 0.74
N ALA A 53 2.10 14.12 1.93
CA ALA A 53 0.94 14.96 2.18
C ALA A 53 1.39 16.38 2.49
N ILE A 54 1.05 17.33 1.61
CA ILE A 54 1.47 18.72 1.67
C ILE A 54 0.23 19.58 1.95
N PRO A 55 0.16 20.35 3.06
CA PRO A 55 -0.97 21.24 3.31
C PRO A 55 -1.21 22.20 2.13
N ASP A 56 -2.46 22.30 1.66
CA ASP A 56 -2.84 23.12 0.51
C ASP A 56 -3.10 24.62 0.86
N GLY A 57 -3.01 24.97 2.13
CA GLY A 57 -3.31 26.32 2.63
C GLY A 57 -4.81 26.62 2.77
N HIS A 58 -5.70 25.71 2.43
CA HIS A 58 -7.15 25.86 2.45
C HIS A 58 -7.86 24.84 3.36
N GLY A 59 -7.11 24.12 4.18
CA GLY A 59 -7.61 23.13 5.12
C GLY A 59 -7.69 21.72 4.58
N GLY A 60 -7.11 21.46 3.40
CA GLY A 60 -6.90 20.17 2.78
C GLY A 60 -5.40 19.89 2.54
N TYR A 61 -5.14 18.86 1.72
CA TYR A 61 -3.80 18.39 1.42
C TYR A 61 -3.64 18.04 -0.06
N LEU A 62 -2.53 18.47 -0.65
CA LEU A 62 -2.02 17.88 -1.89
C LEU A 62 -1.33 16.54 -1.54
N LEU A 63 -1.64 15.50 -2.30
CA LEU A 63 -1.04 14.19 -2.19
C LEU A 63 -0.14 13.96 -3.41
N PHE A 64 1.08 13.48 -3.16
CA PHE A 64 2.05 13.25 -4.22
C PHE A 64 2.79 11.93 -3.96
N ALA A 65 2.71 11.00 -4.92
CA ALA A 65 3.38 9.70 -4.87
C ALA A 65 4.09 9.39 -6.19
N ILE A 66 4.99 8.42 -6.14
CA ILE A 66 5.67 7.88 -7.31
C ILE A 66 5.98 6.40 -7.09
N GLU A 67 5.66 5.57 -8.07
CA GLU A 67 5.94 4.15 -8.07
C GLU A 67 6.82 3.76 -9.26
N GLY A 68 7.87 2.96 -8.97
CA GLY A 68 8.77 2.38 -9.96
C GLY A 68 8.50 0.89 -10.16
N LEU A 69 8.41 0.46 -11.42
CA LEU A 69 8.10 -0.93 -11.75
C LEU A 69 9.38 -1.75 -11.92
N VAL A 70 9.41 -2.98 -11.38
CA VAL A 70 10.58 -3.87 -11.51
C VAL A 70 10.77 -4.34 -12.96
N GLU A 71 12.03 -4.39 -13.42
CA GLU A 71 12.40 -4.72 -14.79
C GLU A 71 11.80 -6.06 -15.28
N ASP A 72 11.90 -7.13 -14.47
CA ASP A 72 11.37 -8.45 -14.81
C ASP A 72 9.85 -8.44 -15.10
N PHE A 73 9.10 -7.64 -14.37
CA PHE A 73 7.67 -7.46 -14.60
C PHE A 73 7.39 -6.70 -15.91
N ILE A 74 8.13 -5.62 -16.17
CA ILE A 74 7.98 -4.84 -17.41
C ILE A 74 8.30 -5.72 -18.63
N VAL A 75 9.38 -6.51 -18.56
CA VAL A 75 9.79 -7.37 -19.68
C VAL A 75 8.77 -8.46 -19.97
N ARG A 76 8.24 -9.10 -18.93
CA ARG A 76 7.31 -10.23 -19.09
C ARG A 76 5.90 -9.82 -19.44
N MET A 77 5.44 -8.69 -18.91
CA MET A 77 4.05 -8.25 -19.01
C MET A 77 3.95 -6.73 -19.25
N PRO A 78 4.49 -6.20 -20.36
CA PRO A 78 4.65 -4.76 -20.56
C PRO A 78 3.33 -4.00 -20.52
N TRP A 79 2.26 -4.55 -21.09
CA TRP A 79 0.94 -3.94 -21.01
C TRP A 79 0.43 -3.86 -19.56
N PHE A 80 0.53 -4.97 -18.83
CA PHE A 80 0.04 -5.01 -17.46
C PHE A 80 0.92 -4.18 -16.51
N ALA A 81 2.23 -4.09 -16.78
CA ALA A 81 3.13 -3.18 -16.06
C ALA A 81 2.72 -1.72 -16.27
N GLY A 82 2.42 -1.31 -17.51
CA GLY A 82 1.88 0.02 -17.79
C GLY A 82 0.55 0.28 -17.07
N TYR A 83 -0.36 -0.69 -17.09
CA TYR A 83 -1.63 -0.61 -16.37
C TYR A 83 -1.40 -0.45 -14.85
N CYS A 84 -0.54 -1.27 -14.27
CA CYS A 84 -0.21 -1.22 -12.85
C CYS A 84 0.48 0.09 -12.46
N GLY A 85 1.31 0.68 -13.31
CA GLY A 85 1.95 1.96 -13.03
C GLY A 85 0.95 3.07 -12.69
N VAL A 86 -0.21 3.10 -13.35
CA VAL A 86 -1.30 4.01 -12.98
C VAL A 86 -2.10 3.49 -11.80
N MET A 87 -2.47 2.21 -11.81
CA MET A 87 -3.35 1.59 -10.82
C MET A 87 -2.79 1.68 -9.38
N VAL A 88 -1.51 1.35 -9.17
CA VAL A 88 -0.92 1.37 -7.83
C VAL A 88 -0.85 2.79 -7.27
N ASN A 89 -0.46 3.76 -8.09
CA ASN A 89 -0.47 5.16 -7.70
C ASN A 89 -1.89 5.69 -7.36
N VAL A 90 -2.90 5.24 -8.09
CA VAL A 90 -4.31 5.54 -7.75
C VAL A 90 -4.66 4.95 -6.40
N SER A 91 -4.20 3.73 -6.10
CA SER A 91 -4.40 3.07 -4.80
C SER A 91 -3.78 3.88 -3.65
N ASP A 92 -2.54 4.36 -3.83
CA ASP A 92 -1.84 5.20 -2.84
C ASP A 92 -2.64 6.46 -2.46
N ILE A 93 -3.16 7.17 -3.48
CA ILE A 93 -3.97 8.37 -3.25
C ILE A 93 -5.23 8.03 -2.43
N TYR A 94 -5.94 6.95 -2.81
CA TYR A 94 -7.14 6.55 -2.10
C TYR A 94 -6.84 6.02 -0.70
N ALA A 95 -5.73 5.31 -0.50
CA ALA A 95 -5.28 4.85 0.83
C ALA A 95 -5.13 6.01 1.81
N MET A 96 -4.65 7.16 1.32
CA MET A 96 -4.52 8.40 2.09
C MET A 96 -5.84 9.19 2.25
N GLY A 97 -6.99 8.63 1.86
CA GLY A 97 -8.29 9.32 1.91
C GLY A 97 -8.47 10.41 0.85
N GLY A 98 -7.63 10.41 -0.19
CA GLY A 98 -7.65 11.39 -1.26
C GLY A 98 -8.34 10.91 -2.53
N ARG A 99 -8.40 11.83 -3.51
CA ARG A 99 -8.87 11.57 -4.88
C ARG A 99 -7.79 11.97 -5.87
N PRO A 100 -7.45 11.10 -6.83
CA PRO A 100 -6.40 11.38 -7.81
C PRO A 100 -6.81 12.52 -8.77
N THR A 101 -5.82 13.28 -9.20
CA THR A 101 -6.00 14.41 -10.13
C THR A 101 -5.39 14.11 -11.49
N ALA A 102 -4.13 13.69 -11.55
CA ALA A 102 -3.41 13.42 -12.77
C ALA A 102 -2.15 12.59 -12.52
N VAL A 103 -1.66 11.92 -13.56
CA VAL A 103 -0.39 11.20 -13.54
C VAL A 103 0.58 11.74 -14.59
N VAL A 104 1.87 11.59 -14.31
CA VAL A 104 2.97 11.73 -15.25
C VAL A 104 3.88 10.51 -15.16
N ASP A 105 4.66 10.22 -16.20
CA ASP A 105 5.54 9.05 -16.23
C ASP A 105 6.99 9.39 -16.57
N ALA A 106 7.89 8.47 -16.27
CA ALA A 106 9.23 8.41 -16.81
C ALA A 106 9.46 6.99 -17.37
N MET A 107 9.68 6.90 -18.68
CA MET A 107 9.75 5.63 -19.40
C MET A 107 11.03 5.50 -20.22
N TRP A 108 11.69 4.38 -20.11
CA TRP A 108 12.80 3.96 -20.98
C TRP A 108 12.43 2.65 -21.68
N SER A 109 12.74 2.54 -22.96
CA SER A 109 12.51 1.33 -23.74
C SER A 109 13.54 1.13 -24.83
N SER A 110 13.64 -0.06 -25.39
CA SER A 110 14.52 -0.42 -26.49
C SER A 110 13.90 -0.17 -27.88
N GLY A 111 12.96 0.76 -27.97
CA GLY A 111 12.23 1.12 -29.18
C GLY A 111 10.75 1.40 -28.93
N MET A 112 10.02 1.74 -30.00
CA MET A 112 8.61 2.09 -29.87
C MET A 112 7.70 0.87 -29.61
N SER A 113 8.04 -0.33 -30.10
CA SER A 113 7.17 -1.50 -29.94
C SER A 113 6.97 -1.91 -28.46
N PRO A 114 8.04 -2.07 -27.64
CA PRO A 114 7.86 -2.28 -26.19
C PRO A 114 7.23 -1.08 -25.48
N ALA A 115 7.54 0.14 -25.89
CA ALA A 115 6.94 1.36 -25.35
C ALA A 115 5.42 1.40 -25.59
N ASP A 116 4.96 1.04 -26.78
CA ASP A 116 3.55 1.05 -27.16
C ASP A 116 2.70 0.12 -26.28
N GLU A 117 3.21 -1.06 -25.93
CA GLU A 117 2.53 -1.96 -24.99
C GLU A 117 2.34 -1.32 -23.61
N MET A 118 3.39 -0.72 -23.02
CA MET A 118 3.30 -0.02 -21.74
C MET A 118 2.33 1.16 -21.83
N LEU A 119 2.42 1.97 -22.88
CA LEU A 119 1.56 3.13 -23.08
C LEU A 119 0.08 2.74 -23.24
N ARG A 120 -0.22 1.63 -23.93
CA ARG A 120 -1.58 1.10 -24.01
C ARG A 120 -2.13 0.65 -22.67
N GLY A 121 -1.30 0.02 -21.84
CA GLY A 121 -1.65 -0.33 -20.48
C GLY A 121 -1.97 0.90 -19.62
N MET A 122 -1.11 1.91 -19.66
CA MET A 122 -1.32 3.19 -18.96
C MET A 122 -2.60 3.89 -19.44
N ALA A 123 -2.84 3.95 -20.75
CA ALA A 123 -4.03 4.57 -21.32
C ALA A 123 -5.32 3.85 -20.89
N GLU A 124 -5.31 2.52 -20.86
CA GLU A 124 -6.45 1.73 -20.38
C GLU A 124 -6.72 1.99 -18.89
N ALA A 125 -5.69 1.99 -18.03
CA ALA A 125 -5.85 2.30 -16.62
C ALA A 125 -6.34 3.74 -16.41
N SER A 126 -5.75 4.72 -17.12
CA SER A 126 -6.19 6.12 -17.13
C SER A 126 -7.70 6.24 -17.41
N ALA A 127 -8.16 5.59 -18.45
CA ALA A 127 -9.59 5.60 -18.83
C ALA A 127 -10.48 4.93 -17.76
N ARG A 128 -10.06 3.78 -17.22
CA ARG A 128 -10.83 3.03 -16.21
C ARG A 128 -10.95 3.78 -14.89
N TYR A 129 -9.84 4.32 -14.40
CA TYR A 129 -9.82 5.06 -13.14
C TYR A 129 -10.26 6.52 -13.29
N GLY A 130 -10.31 7.03 -14.52
CA GLY A 130 -10.69 8.42 -14.79
C GLY A 130 -9.62 9.42 -14.39
N VAL A 131 -8.33 9.02 -14.44
CA VAL A 131 -7.17 9.83 -14.06
C VAL A 131 -6.32 10.10 -15.29
N PRO A 132 -6.25 11.34 -15.81
CA PRO A 132 -5.55 11.63 -17.06
C PRO A 132 -4.04 11.51 -16.93
N VAL A 133 -3.38 10.96 -17.96
CA VAL A 133 -1.94 11.11 -18.16
C VAL A 133 -1.71 12.49 -18.80
N VAL A 134 -0.99 13.38 -18.12
CA VAL A 134 -0.85 14.79 -18.53
C VAL A 134 0.56 15.14 -18.99
N GLY A 135 1.48 14.21 -18.96
CA GLY A 135 2.86 14.42 -19.42
C GLY A 135 3.76 13.27 -19.00
N GLY A 136 5.05 13.44 -19.26
CA GLY A 136 6.05 12.44 -18.89
C GLY A 136 7.41 12.72 -19.53
N HIS A 137 8.33 11.79 -19.31
CA HIS A 137 9.66 11.76 -19.92
C HIS A 137 9.88 10.42 -20.61
N SER A 138 10.26 10.40 -21.88
CA SER A 138 10.44 9.16 -22.66
C SER A 138 11.82 9.08 -23.29
N ASN A 139 12.43 7.90 -23.21
CA ASN A 139 13.66 7.54 -23.91
C ASN A 139 13.52 6.15 -24.55
N ASN A 140 13.41 6.09 -25.88
CA ASN A 140 13.22 4.85 -26.64
C ASN A 140 14.55 4.25 -27.17
N ARG A 141 15.68 4.61 -26.55
CA ARG A 141 17.03 4.14 -26.94
C ARG A 141 17.78 3.51 -25.78
N SER A 142 17.05 3.02 -24.78
CA SER A 142 17.59 2.32 -23.64
C SER A 142 17.60 0.81 -23.90
N GLU A 143 18.67 0.11 -23.55
CA GLU A 143 18.74 -1.35 -23.65
C GLU A 143 17.81 -2.04 -22.62
N ARG A 144 17.54 -1.38 -21.51
CA ARG A 144 16.72 -1.91 -20.41
C ARG A 144 15.44 -1.09 -20.27
N PRO A 145 14.27 -1.75 -20.25
CA PRO A 145 13.02 -1.08 -20.00
C PRO A 145 12.92 -0.63 -18.53
N GLN A 146 12.44 0.58 -18.32
CA GLN A 146 12.13 1.14 -17.01
C GLN A 146 10.84 1.92 -17.11
N LEU A 147 10.07 1.92 -16.05
CA LEU A 147 8.84 2.70 -15.92
C LEU A 147 8.70 3.17 -14.48
N ALA A 148 8.53 4.46 -14.32
CA ALA A 148 8.05 5.07 -13.08
C ALA A 148 6.87 5.97 -13.40
N VAL A 149 5.85 5.95 -12.56
CA VAL A 149 4.66 6.80 -12.70
C VAL A 149 4.48 7.59 -11.42
N ALA A 150 4.31 8.89 -11.55
CA ALA A 150 4.01 9.77 -10.42
C ALA A 150 2.57 10.27 -10.52
N ILE A 151 1.94 10.50 -9.37
CA ILE A 151 0.55 10.92 -9.27
C ILE A 151 0.40 12.13 -8.34
N LEU A 152 -0.48 13.04 -8.74
CA LEU A 152 -0.97 14.11 -7.90
C LEU A 152 -2.42 13.81 -7.51
N GLY A 153 -2.75 14.06 -6.25
CA GLY A 153 -4.11 13.95 -5.73
C GLY A 153 -4.40 15.03 -4.69
N HIS A 154 -5.60 15.01 -4.16
CA HIS A 154 -6.04 15.93 -3.12
C HIS A 154 -6.90 15.20 -2.09
N ALA A 155 -6.71 15.51 -0.80
CA ALA A 155 -7.52 15.02 0.30
C ALA A 155 -8.08 16.18 1.14
N ARG A 156 -9.33 16.06 1.56
CA ARG A 156 -9.92 16.98 2.55
C ARG A 156 -9.59 16.54 3.97
N ARG A 157 -9.52 15.21 4.18
CA ARG A 157 -9.11 14.57 5.41
C ARG A 157 -8.22 13.41 5.09
N LEU A 158 -7.17 13.24 5.89
CA LEU A 158 -6.20 12.16 5.68
C LEU A 158 -6.64 10.87 6.40
N LEU A 159 -6.30 9.77 5.78
CA LEU A 159 -5.99 8.50 6.43
C LEU A 159 -4.46 8.38 6.40
N THR A 160 -3.82 8.14 7.54
CA THR A 160 -2.37 8.09 7.60
C THR A 160 -1.86 6.78 8.17
N SER A 161 -0.59 6.47 7.98
CA SER A 161 0.08 5.36 8.67
C SER A 161 0.49 5.72 10.11
N PHE A 162 0.20 6.94 10.61
CA PHE A 162 0.71 7.46 11.89
C PHE A 162 -0.35 7.54 12.98
N ASP A 163 -1.60 7.25 12.69
CA ASP A 163 -2.74 7.54 13.56
C ASP A 163 -3.41 6.30 14.17
N ALA A 164 -2.85 5.09 14.00
CA ALA A 164 -3.34 3.89 14.68
C ALA A 164 -3.08 3.97 16.19
N LYS A 165 -4.06 3.50 16.99
CA LYS A 165 -4.01 3.60 18.45
C LYS A 165 -4.25 2.26 19.12
N PRO A 166 -3.60 2.00 20.29
CA PRO A 166 -3.95 0.83 21.09
C PRO A 166 -5.45 0.78 21.40
N GLY A 167 -6.05 -0.38 21.19
CA GLY A 167 -7.49 -0.62 21.33
C GLY A 167 -8.29 -0.46 20.04
N ASP A 168 -7.69 0.05 18.95
CA ASP A 168 -8.30 -0.02 17.63
C ASP A 168 -8.32 -1.46 17.11
N LEU A 169 -9.27 -1.76 16.23
CA LEU A 169 -9.34 -3.03 15.52
C LEU A 169 -8.69 -2.89 14.14
N LEU A 170 -7.83 -3.85 13.80
CA LEU A 170 -7.30 -3.96 12.43
C LEU A 170 -8.40 -4.56 11.55
N VAL A 171 -8.70 -3.86 10.47
CA VAL A 171 -9.67 -4.25 9.46
C VAL A 171 -8.95 -4.42 8.13
N MET A 172 -9.18 -5.55 7.44
CA MET A 172 -8.71 -5.77 6.08
C MET A 172 -9.87 -5.79 5.12
N ALA A 173 -9.76 -5.02 4.03
CA ALA A 173 -10.69 -5.05 2.91
C ALA A 173 -9.95 -5.45 1.63
N ALA A 174 -10.52 -6.37 0.83
CA ALA A 174 -9.97 -6.77 -0.47
C ALA A 174 -11.07 -7.17 -1.46
N ASP A 175 -10.88 -6.85 -2.75
CA ASP A 175 -11.72 -7.36 -3.82
C ASP A 175 -11.28 -8.78 -4.20
N LEU A 176 -12.04 -9.78 -3.77
CA LEU A 176 -11.76 -11.19 -4.01
C LEU A 176 -12.24 -11.69 -5.38
N ARG A 177 -12.88 -10.83 -6.20
CA ARG A 177 -13.44 -11.15 -7.53
C ARG A 177 -12.39 -11.10 -8.65
N GLY A 178 -11.18 -11.57 -8.38
CA GLY A 178 -10.04 -11.51 -9.28
C GLY A 178 -9.43 -12.87 -9.60
N ALA A 179 -8.23 -12.80 -10.15
CA ALA A 179 -7.37 -13.95 -10.41
C ALA A 179 -5.90 -13.51 -10.37
N TYR A 180 -4.98 -14.48 -10.20
CA TYR A 180 -3.56 -14.18 -10.27
C TYR A 180 -3.10 -13.90 -11.72
N GLU A 181 -2.19 -12.94 -11.84
CA GLU A 181 -1.43 -12.68 -13.06
C GLU A 181 -0.10 -13.44 -13.00
N GLU A 182 -0.15 -14.71 -13.40
CA GLU A 182 1.03 -15.58 -13.34
C GLU A 182 2.19 -15.05 -14.21
N PRO A 183 3.43 -15.16 -13.79
CA PRO A 183 3.93 -15.87 -12.59
C PRO A 183 4.01 -15.00 -11.33
N PHE A 184 3.45 -13.81 -11.33
CA PHE A 184 3.57 -12.86 -10.23
C PHE A 184 2.49 -13.09 -9.16
N PRO A 185 2.73 -12.68 -7.90
CA PRO A 185 1.73 -12.76 -6.83
C PRO A 185 0.72 -11.61 -6.91
N TYR A 186 0.38 -11.16 -8.11
CA TYR A 186 -0.54 -10.05 -8.34
C TYR A 186 -1.96 -10.57 -8.50
N TRP A 187 -2.84 -10.20 -7.58
CA TRP A 187 -4.26 -10.55 -7.62
C TRP A 187 -5.04 -9.45 -8.35
N ASN A 188 -5.39 -9.72 -9.59
CA ASN A 188 -6.05 -8.76 -10.48
C ASN A 188 -7.59 -8.91 -10.45
N ALA A 189 -8.26 -8.01 -9.74
CA ALA A 189 -9.72 -7.81 -9.76
C ALA A 189 -10.12 -6.57 -10.59
N SER A 190 -9.17 -5.93 -11.29
CA SER A 190 -9.33 -4.62 -11.92
C SER A 190 -9.58 -4.68 -13.41
N THR A 191 -8.70 -5.32 -14.19
CA THR A 191 -8.69 -5.19 -15.66
C THR A 191 -9.97 -5.67 -16.36
N LYS A 192 -10.76 -6.54 -15.74
CA LYS A 192 -12.05 -7.03 -16.24
C LYS A 192 -13.27 -6.37 -15.59
N ALA A 193 -13.04 -5.54 -14.58
CA ALA A 193 -14.13 -4.89 -13.84
C ALA A 193 -14.71 -3.70 -14.62
N PRO A 194 -16.00 -3.39 -14.49
CA PRO A 194 -16.55 -2.13 -15.00
C PRO A 194 -15.87 -0.91 -14.37
N ALA A 195 -15.46 0.07 -15.18
CA ALA A 195 -14.79 1.28 -14.72
C ALA A 195 -15.57 2.04 -13.63
N ALA A 196 -16.89 2.12 -13.77
CA ALA A 196 -17.75 2.76 -12.77
C ALA A 196 -17.71 2.04 -11.42
N ARG A 197 -17.59 0.70 -11.41
CA ARG A 197 -17.43 -0.09 -10.17
C ARG A 197 -16.10 0.22 -9.50
N LEU A 198 -14.99 0.18 -10.25
CA LEU A 198 -13.65 0.46 -9.70
C LEU A 198 -13.60 1.83 -9.00
N ARG A 199 -14.09 2.86 -9.66
CA ARG A 199 -14.12 4.21 -9.08
C ARG A 199 -15.01 4.30 -7.85
N ALA A 200 -16.19 3.68 -7.90
CA ALA A 200 -17.11 3.71 -6.76
C ALA A 200 -16.61 2.87 -5.56
N ASP A 201 -15.87 1.79 -5.81
CA ASP A 201 -15.26 0.98 -4.75
C ASP A 201 -14.11 1.77 -4.06
N LEU A 202 -13.27 2.46 -4.82
CA LEU A 202 -12.19 3.29 -4.29
C LEU A 202 -12.71 4.51 -3.52
N GLU A 203 -13.84 5.10 -3.92
CA GLU A 203 -14.46 6.24 -3.24
C GLU A 203 -14.86 5.96 -1.78
N LEU A 204 -14.86 4.68 -1.36
CA LEU A 204 -15.08 4.30 0.03
C LEU A 204 -14.05 4.91 0.98
N LEU A 205 -12.77 4.97 0.58
CA LEU A 205 -11.69 5.44 1.45
C LEU A 205 -11.82 6.94 1.76
N PRO A 206 -11.93 7.86 0.78
CA PRO A 206 -12.19 9.27 1.05
C PRO A 206 -13.46 9.49 1.88
N SER A 207 -14.53 8.75 1.60
CA SER A 207 -15.78 8.90 2.36
C SER A 207 -15.63 8.46 3.82
N ILE A 208 -14.86 7.40 4.09
CA ILE A 208 -14.53 6.94 5.45
C ILE A 208 -13.72 8.02 6.20
N ALA A 209 -12.74 8.62 5.52
CA ALA A 209 -11.92 9.71 6.07
C ALA A 209 -12.75 10.96 6.37
N GLU A 210 -13.53 11.43 5.40
CA GLU A 210 -14.34 12.66 5.48
C GLU A 210 -15.42 12.56 6.58
N ASP A 211 -16.01 11.38 6.77
CA ASP A 211 -16.97 11.11 7.84
C ASP A 211 -16.34 10.81 9.20
N GLY A 212 -14.99 10.75 9.27
CA GLY A 212 -14.26 10.55 10.52
C GLY A 212 -14.40 9.15 11.11
N LEU A 213 -14.71 8.14 10.30
CA LEU A 213 -14.90 6.76 10.75
C LEU A 213 -13.57 6.04 11.01
N CYS A 214 -12.49 6.47 10.37
CA CYS A 214 -11.15 5.97 10.51
C CYS A 214 -10.15 7.11 10.33
N ARG A 215 -8.91 6.94 10.85
CA ARG A 215 -7.81 7.89 10.68
C ARG A 215 -6.55 7.25 10.13
N ALA A 216 -6.47 5.94 10.19
CA ALA A 216 -5.28 5.22 9.76
C ALA A 216 -5.62 4.10 8.77
N ALA A 217 -5.05 4.19 7.59
CA ALA A 217 -5.16 3.18 6.55
C ALA A 217 -3.88 3.12 5.71
N LYS A 218 -3.73 2.01 4.99
CA LYS A 218 -2.66 1.79 4.02
C LYS A 218 -3.12 0.81 2.95
N ASP A 219 -2.67 0.99 1.70
CA ASP A 219 -2.91 0.01 0.65
C ASP A 219 -2.06 -1.25 0.83
N ILE A 220 -2.59 -2.41 0.42
CA ILE A 220 -1.85 -3.67 0.46
C ILE A 220 -0.94 -3.74 -0.75
N SER A 221 0.37 -3.66 -0.50
CA SER A 221 1.42 -3.66 -1.51
C SER A 221 2.22 -4.98 -1.55
N MET A 222 3.41 -4.98 -2.14
CA MET A 222 4.25 -6.18 -2.37
C MET A 222 4.62 -6.98 -1.11
N ALA A 223 4.55 -6.39 0.08
CA ALA A 223 4.75 -7.12 1.34
C ALA A 223 3.49 -7.90 1.79
N GLY A 224 2.39 -7.82 1.04
CA GLY A 224 1.11 -8.43 1.36
C GLY A 224 0.42 -7.79 2.55
N ALA A 225 -0.73 -8.34 2.94
CA ALA A 225 -1.57 -7.76 3.99
C ALA A 225 -0.85 -7.60 5.35
N VAL A 226 -0.09 -8.62 5.74
CA VAL A 226 0.62 -8.61 7.04
C VAL A 226 1.79 -7.61 7.02
N GLY A 227 2.59 -7.58 5.94
CA GLY A 227 3.67 -6.60 5.83
C GLY A 227 3.16 -5.16 5.73
N THR A 228 2.02 -4.95 5.08
CA THR A 228 1.33 -3.65 5.05
C THR A 228 0.88 -3.24 6.46
N ALA A 229 0.24 -4.16 7.21
CA ALA A 229 -0.12 -3.90 8.60
C ALA A 229 1.11 -3.52 9.45
N MET A 230 2.24 -4.22 9.25
CA MET A 230 3.49 -3.91 9.96
C MET A 230 3.99 -2.50 9.68
N MET A 231 3.93 -2.03 8.43
CA MET A 231 4.33 -0.65 8.09
C MET A 231 3.46 0.39 8.80
N LEU A 232 2.15 0.21 8.79
CA LEU A 232 1.19 1.07 9.48
C LEU A 232 1.42 1.07 11.00
N LEU A 233 1.64 -0.10 11.60
CA LEU A 233 1.86 -0.24 13.04
C LEU A 233 3.19 0.38 13.49
N GLU A 234 4.27 0.18 12.73
CA GLU A 234 5.56 0.80 13.02
C GLU A 234 5.50 2.31 12.96
N CYS A 235 4.92 2.87 11.89
CA CYS A 235 4.73 4.31 11.74
C CYS A 235 3.89 4.91 12.88
N SER A 236 2.91 4.18 13.38
CA SER A 236 2.08 4.59 14.51
C SER A 236 2.73 4.34 15.89
N GLY A 237 3.87 3.65 15.94
CA GLY A 237 4.58 3.33 17.19
C GLY A 237 3.85 2.30 18.07
N VAL A 238 3.01 1.43 17.49
CA VAL A 238 2.17 0.45 18.17
C VAL A 238 2.49 -0.98 17.74
N GLY A 239 1.87 -1.97 18.37
CA GLY A 239 1.90 -3.37 18.02
C GLY A 239 0.51 -3.88 17.67
N ALA A 240 0.40 -5.16 17.33
CA ALA A 240 -0.88 -5.82 17.13
C ALA A 240 -0.80 -7.33 17.22
N ARG A 241 -1.96 -7.94 17.49
CA ARG A 241 -2.21 -9.35 17.24
C ARG A 241 -3.06 -9.49 15.99
N ILE A 242 -2.58 -10.26 15.00
CA ILE A 242 -3.25 -10.48 13.71
C ILE A 242 -3.74 -11.94 13.65
N ASP A 243 -5.03 -12.12 13.48
CA ASP A 243 -5.69 -13.42 13.29
C ASP A 243 -5.70 -13.78 11.79
N LEU A 244 -4.89 -14.76 11.42
CA LEU A 244 -4.76 -15.23 10.04
C LEU A 244 -5.99 -16.01 9.56
N ASP A 245 -6.77 -16.58 10.49
CA ASP A 245 -8.00 -17.34 10.17
C ASP A 245 -9.15 -16.39 9.82
N ALA A 246 -9.10 -15.13 10.29
CA ALA A 246 -10.10 -14.10 10.02
C ALA A 246 -9.85 -13.32 8.70
N LEU A 247 -8.69 -13.51 8.04
CA LEU A 247 -8.33 -12.75 6.83
C LEU A 247 -9.27 -13.08 5.66
N PRO A 248 -9.91 -12.09 5.04
CA PRO A 248 -10.63 -12.28 3.78
C PRO A 248 -9.70 -12.85 2.71
N ARG A 249 -10.07 -14.01 2.17
CA ARG A 249 -9.23 -14.73 1.20
C ARG A 249 -10.10 -15.40 0.13
N PRO A 250 -9.64 -15.40 -1.14
CA PRO A 250 -10.36 -16.11 -2.20
C PRO A 250 -10.39 -17.62 -1.93
N ASP A 251 -11.51 -18.26 -2.28
CA ASP A 251 -11.67 -19.70 -2.15
C ASP A 251 -10.58 -20.46 -2.92
N GLY A 252 -10.05 -21.53 -2.31
CA GLY A 252 -9.04 -22.38 -2.92
C GLY A 252 -7.61 -21.78 -2.99
N VAL A 253 -7.41 -20.51 -2.62
CA VAL A 253 -6.08 -19.91 -2.57
C VAL A 253 -5.37 -20.32 -1.27
N PRO A 254 -4.14 -20.91 -1.33
CA PRO A 254 -3.37 -21.22 -0.13
C PRO A 254 -3.07 -19.97 0.70
N LEU A 255 -3.19 -20.07 2.04
CA LEU A 255 -3.03 -18.93 2.94
C LEU A 255 -1.68 -18.21 2.73
N LEU A 256 -0.56 -18.91 2.73
CA LEU A 256 0.76 -18.31 2.57
C LEU A 256 0.91 -17.57 1.23
N ARG A 257 0.31 -18.08 0.15
CA ARG A 257 0.27 -17.38 -1.13
C ARG A 257 -0.51 -16.07 -1.01
N TRP A 258 -1.67 -16.11 -0.35
CA TRP A 258 -2.50 -14.91 -0.15
C TRP A 258 -1.81 -13.86 0.71
N LEU A 259 -1.15 -14.28 1.78
CA LEU A 259 -0.37 -13.39 2.67
C LEU A 259 0.77 -12.65 1.95
N SER A 260 1.24 -13.18 0.82
CA SER A 260 2.29 -12.57 -0.03
C SER A 260 1.73 -11.94 -1.30
N SER A 261 0.40 -11.82 -1.42
CA SER A 261 -0.23 -11.27 -2.62
C SER A 261 -0.33 -9.76 -2.58
N PHE A 262 -0.23 -9.18 -3.78
CA PHE A 262 -0.51 -7.78 -4.03
C PHE A 262 -1.84 -7.66 -4.79
N PRO A 263 -2.95 -7.36 -4.10
CA PRO A 263 -4.25 -7.21 -4.73
C PRO A 263 -4.40 -5.84 -5.38
N SER A 264 -5.05 -5.79 -6.54
CA SER A 264 -5.38 -4.55 -7.26
C SER A 264 -6.38 -3.65 -6.51
N TYR A 265 -7.02 -4.17 -5.49
CA TYR A 265 -7.82 -3.46 -4.49
C TYR A 265 -7.65 -4.18 -3.17
N GLY A 266 -6.99 -3.56 -2.24
CA GLY A 266 -6.80 -4.08 -0.89
C GLY A 266 -6.26 -3.02 0.05
N PHE A 267 -6.83 -2.95 1.25
CA PHE A 267 -6.48 -1.95 2.27
C PHE A 267 -6.49 -2.56 3.66
N VAL A 268 -5.58 -2.08 4.51
CA VAL A 268 -5.57 -2.33 5.95
C VAL A 268 -5.92 -1.02 6.65
N LEU A 269 -6.87 -1.07 7.57
CA LEU A 269 -7.32 0.10 8.33
C LEU A 269 -7.20 -0.20 9.83
N SER A 270 -6.88 0.83 10.62
CA SER A 270 -6.99 0.81 12.10
C SER A 270 -8.23 1.61 12.49
N VAL A 271 -9.24 0.91 13.00
CA VAL A 271 -10.60 1.43 13.17
C VAL A 271 -10.99 1.42 14.65
N PRO A 272 -11.42 2.55 15.25
CA PRO A 272 -11.96 2.55 16.60
C PRO A 272 -13.14 1.55 16.74
N PRO A 273 -13.26 0.81 17.84
CA PRO A 273 -14.30 -0.22 18.01
C PRO A 273 -15.71 0.27 17.72
N SER A 274 -16.03 1.52 18.09
CA SER A 274 -17.35 2.12 17.84
C SER A 274 -17.65 2.39 16.36
N GLN A 275 -16.64 2.42 15.50
CA GLN A 275 -16.76 2.71 14.07
C GLN A 275 -16.63 1.46 13.17
N VAL A 276 -16.34 0.30 13.75
CA VAL A 276 -16.14 -0.93 12.96
C VAL A 276 -17.38 -1.32 12.17
N ALA A 277 -18.55 -1.36 12.81
CA ALA A 277 -19.78 -1.75 12.11
C ALA A 277 -20.14 -0.81 10.94
N PRO A 278 -20.08 0.54 11.07
CA PRO A 278 -20.20 1.44 9.94
C PRO A 278 -19.19 1.21 8.81
N VAL A 279 -17.91 0.98 9.15
CA VAL A 279 -16.85 0.73 8.15
C VAL A 279 -17.12 -0.57 7.39
N LEU A 280 -17.34 -1.69 8.10
CA LEU A 280 -17.68 -2.98 7.47
C LEU A 280 -18.92 -2.89 6.58
N GLY A 281 -19.96 -2.17 7.03
CA GLY A 281 -21.19 -1.96 6.27
C GLY A 281 -20.96 -1.24 4.94
N ARG A 282 -20.02 -0.30 4.86
CA ARG A 282 -19.68 0.40 3.60
C ARG A 282 -19.04 -0.51 2.58
N PHE A 283 -18.08 -1.34 3.00
CA PHE A 283 -17.45 -2.31 2.12
C PHE A 283 -18.44 -3.39 1.68
N ALA A 284 -19.26 -3.91 2.61
CA ALA A 284 -20.28 -4.91 2.30
C ALA A 284 -21.32 -4.40 1.28
N ALA A 285 -21.71 -3.11 1.33
CA ALA A 285 -22.61 -2.50 0.36
C ALA A 285 -22.04 -2.45 -1.06
N ARG A 286 -20.75 -2.72 -1.23
CA ARG A 286 -20.03 -2.77 -2.51
C ARG A 286 -19.57 -4.18 -2.89
N ASP A 287 -20.00 -5.22 -2.15
CA ASP A 287 -19.54 -6.60 -2.29
C ASP A 287 -17.99 -6.72 -2.18
N ILE A 288 -17.37 -5.86 -1.40
CA ILE A 288 -15.96 -5.97 -1.04
C ILE A 288 -15.84 -6.78 0.24
N ALA A 289 -15.05 -7.85 0.19
CA ALA A 289 -14.77 -8.65 1.37
C ALA A 289 -14.01 -7.81 2.40
N CYS A 290 -14.57 -7.72 3.61
CA CYS A 290 -14.00 -6.89 4.67
C CYS A 290 -14.24 -7.55 6.03
N ALA A 291 -13.20 -7.68 6.85
CA ALA A 291 -13.30 -8.31 8.17
C ALA A 291 -12.35 -7.64 9.17
N VAL A 292 -12.69 -7.76 10.45
CA VAL A 292 -11.74 -7.53 11.55
C VAL A 292 -10.74 -8.67 11.56
N VAL A 293 -9.46 -8.34 11.47
CA VAL A 293 -8.36 -9.31 11.36
C VAL A 293 -7.38 -9.21 12.52
N GLY A 294 -7.63 -8.35 13.49
CA GLY A 294 -6.72 -8.19 14.64
C GLY A 294 -7.09 -7.02 15.53
N GLU A 295 -6.25 -6.83 16.53
CA GLU A 295 -6.38 -5.76 17.53
C GLU A 295 -5.02 -5.07 17.71
N VAL A 296 -5.04 -3.73 17.73
CA VAL A 296 -3.86 -2.88 17.95
C VAL A 296 -3.58 -2.77 19.44
N ASP A 297 -2.31 -2.91 19.83
CA ASP A 297 -1.86 -2.82 21.22
C ASP A 297 -0.64 -1.90 21.40
N ALA A 298 -0.23 -1.67 22.64
CA ALA A 298 0.91 -0.82 22.96
C ALA A 298 2.27 -1.55 23.01
N THR A 299 2.34 -2.81 22.58
CA THR A 299 3.53 -3.65 22.79
C THR A 299 4.66 -3.36 21.81
N ARG A 300 4.39 -2.70 20.68
CA ARG A 300 5.31 -2.57 19.54
C ARG A 300 5.78 -3.92 18.97
N GLN A 301 5.01 -4.96 19.21
CA GLN A 301 5.24 -6.30 18.66
C GLN A 301 4.09 -6.68 17.73
N VAL A 302 4.41 -7.37 16.64
CA VAL A 302 3.41 -7.97 15.76
C VAL A 302 3.41 -9.47 16.01
N ARG A 303 2.26 -9.99 16.41
CA ARG A 303 2.01 -11.40 16.68
C ARG A 303 0.99 -11.95 15.71
N LEU A 304 1.25 -13.12 15.17
CA LEU A 304 0.31 -13.84 14.32
C LEU A 304 -0.42 -14.89 15.15
N GLN A 305 -1.71 -15.03 14.92
CA GLN A 305 -2.55 -16.06 15.50
C GLN A 305 -3.17 -16.91 14.39
N ALA A 306 -3.16 -18.24 14.55
CA ALA A 306 -3.85 -19.19 13.67
C ALA A 306 -4.14 -20.48 14.40
N GLY A 307 -5.35 -21.04 14.25
CA GLY A 307 -5.74 -22.29 14.87
C GLY A 307 -5.57 -22.33 16.40
N GLY A 308 -5.73 -21.20 17.06
CA GLY A 308 -5.53 -21.07 18.52
C GLY A 308 -4.07 -21.00 18.98
N ASN A 309 -3.10 -21.00 18.08
CA ASN A 309 -1.67 -20.83 18.38
C ASN A 309 -1.21 -19.41 18.02
N GLU A 310 -0.15 -18.94 18.69
CA GLU A 310 0.41 -17.61 18.48
C GLU A 310 1.92 -17.69 18.21
N ALA A 311 2.43 -16.82 17.32
CA ALA A 311 3.86 -16.64 17.06
C ALA A 311 4.22 -15.16 16.95
N LEU A 312 5.39 -14.77 17.51
CA LEU A 312 5.95 -13.44 17.29
C LEU A 312 6.44 -13.36 15.85
N LEU A 313 5.91 -12.40 15.08
CA LEU A 313 6.40 -12.09 13.75
C LEU A 313 7.50 -11.03 13.79
N TRP A 314 7.31 -9.93 14.52
CA TRP A 314 8.25 -8.82 14.55
C TRP A 314 8.23 -8.08 15.88
N ASP A 315 9.37 -7.47 16.25
CA ASP A 315 9.50 -6.62 17.41
C ASP A 315 10.20 -5.32 17.01
N PHE A 316 9.42 -4.26 16.85
CA PHE A 316 9.91 -2.92 16.48
C PHE A 316 10.79 -2.26 17.55
N GLY A 317 10.82 -2.83 18.74
CA GLY A 317 11.76 -2.41 19.79
C GLY A 317 13.19 -2.94 19.58
N ARG A 318 13.34 -3.96 18.71
CA ARG A 318 14.62 -4.60 18.39
C ARG A 318 15.09 -4.30 16.98
N ASP A 319 14.19 -4.44 16.02
CA ASP A 319 14.48 -4.32 14.59
C ASP A 319 13.50 -3.38 13.91
N ALA A 320 14.01 -2.33 13.28
CA ALA A 320 13.23 -1.46 12.42
C ALA A 320 12.77 -2.22 11.17
N PHE A 321 11.61 -1.84 10.62
CA PHE A 321 11.09 -2.43 9.39
C PHE A 321 11.21 -1.46 8.21
N ILE A 322 10.57 -0.26 8.32
CA ILE A 322 10.67 0.81 7.31
C ILE A 322 11.16 2.14 7.91
N GLN A 323 10.99 2.35 9.21
CA GLN A 323 11.44 3.56 9.88
C GLN A 323 12.96 3.49 10.14
N PRO A 324 13.68 4.63 10.10
CA PRO A 324 15.09 4.65 10.49
C PRO A 324 15.21 4.22 11.96
N PRO A 325 16.29 3.50 12.33
CA PRO A 325 16.58 3.18 13.73
C PRO A 325 16.59 4.46 14.59
N GLN A 326 16.00 4.39 15.80
CA GLN A 326 15.89 5.57 16.68
C GLN A 326 17.25 6.22 17.00
N GLU A 327 18.33 5.44 17.03
CA GLU A 327 19.70 5.96 17.20
C GLU A 327 20.15 6.84 16.03
N ALA A 328 19.66 6.62 14.83
CA ALA A 328 19.95 7.45 13.66
C ALA A 328 19.24 8.82 13.72
N LEU A 329 18.17 8.93 14.48
CA LEU A 329 17.41 10.18 14.68
C LEU A 329 17.96 11.05 15.82
N ALA A 330 18.84 10.49 16.67
CA ALA A 330 19.34 11.13 17.88
C ALA A 330 20.72 11.80 17.71
N CYS A 331 21.28 11.89 16.50
CA CYS A 331 22.56 12.56 16.28
C CYS A 331 22.35 14.08 16.17
N PRO A 332 23.09 14.90 16.97
CA PRO A 332 22.91 16.34 17.07
C PRO A 332 23.31 17.11 15.83
#